data_d317eb53b12c1b07283a8eea5865904d
#
_entry.id   d317eb53b12c1b07283a8eea5865904d
#
_cell.length_a   1.000
_cell.length_b   1.000
_cell.length_c   1.000
_cell.angle_alpha   90.00
_cell.angle_beta   90.00
_cell.angle_gamma   90.00
#
_symmetry.space_group_name_H-M   'P 1'
#
loop_
_entity.id
_entity.type
_entity.pdbx_description
1 polymer ?
#
loop_
_entity_poly.entity_id
_entity_poly.type
_entity_poly.pdbx_seq_one_letter_code
_entity_poly.pdbx_strand_id
1 'polypeptide(L)'
;MDIRYSCNQRDFKRYTTEETRNEMLITGLYKADEVVAVYSHVDRMVTLGCMPVHEEVPIDKGIDVWANFGTHYFLERREIGIFNIGDGAGTVTSDGKAYHLNYKDCLYITKGNEKVSFKSDDPAHPAKFYMVSAPAHCSYENKLITIEQAAKRPLGSVETCNKRTINQFIHPSVLKTCQLSMGMTALEPGSNWNTMPSHTHERRM
;
A
#
# COMPACT_ATOMS: atom_id res chain seq x y z
N MET A 1 0.54 -7.19 14.95
CA MET A 1 1.16 -7.20 13.59
C MET A 1 1.66 -8.60 13.31
N ASP A 2 1.40 -9.15 12.12
CA ASP A 2 1.97 -10.42 11.63
C ASP A 2 3.39 -10.17 11.11
N ILE A 3 4.35 -11.07 11.42
CA ILE A 3 5.75 -10.94 11.00
C ILE A 3 6.11 -12.14 10.13
N ARG A 4 6.52 -11.88 8.89
CA ARG A 4 6.91 -12.90 7.92
C ARG A 4 8.38 -12.80 7.60
N TYR A 5 9.09 -13.91 7.78
CA TYR A 5 10.51 -14.03 7.47
C TYR A 5 10.70 -14.33 5.99
N SER A 6 11.84 -13.94 5.44
CA SER A 6 12.20 -14.31 4.08
C SER A 6 12.51 -15.80 4.02
N CYS A 7 11.85 -16.53 3.12
CA CYS A 7 12.17 -17.92 2.86
C CYS A 7 13.42 -18.05 1.96
N ASN A 8 14.16 -19.14 2.14
CA ASN A 8 15.25 -19.46 1.23
C ASN A 8 14.66 -19.95 -0.11
N GLN A 9 15.25 -19.51 -1.24
CA GLN A 9 14.78 -19.89 -2.58
C GLN A 9 14.80 -21.42 -2.82
N ARG A 10 15.72 -22.16 -2.17
CA ARG A 10 15.77 -23.63 -2.28
C ARG A 10 14.60 -24.28 -1.55
N ASP A 11 14.22 -23.74 -0.40
CA ASP A 11 13.12 -24.27 0.40
C ASP A 11 11.79 -23.93 -0.27
N PHE A 12 11.64 -22.69 -0.78
CA PHE A 12 10.46 -22.25 -1.50
C PHE A 12 10.06 -23.17 -2.67
N LYS A 13 11.04 -23.71 -3.40
CA LYS A 13 10.80 -24.68 -4.49
C LYS A 13 10.11 -25.99 -4.05
N ARG A 14 10.11 -26.28 -2.74
CA ARG A 14 9.52 -27.48 -2.15
C ARG A 14 8.21 -27.21 -1.42
N TYR A 15 7.83 -25.95 -1.32
CA TYR A 15 6.58 -25.57 -0.63
C TYR A 15 5.37 -26.15 -1.32
N THR A 16 4.48 -26.68 -0.52
CA THR A 16 3.11 -27.00 -0.94
C THR A 16 2.34 -25.71 -1.24
N THR A 17 1.19 -25.84 -1.88
CA THR A 17 0.29 -24.70 -2.11
C THR A 17 -0.11 -24.03 -0.80
N GLU A 18 -0.36 -24.82 0.25
CA GLU A 18 -0.73 -24.30 1.57
C GLU A 18 0.41 -23.51 2.22
N GLU A 19 1.62 -24.06 2.22
CA GLU A 19 2.82 -23.38 2.73
C GLU A 19 3.08 -22.07 1.95
N THR A 20 3.00 -22.10 0.62
CA THR A 20 3.13 -20.91 -0.21
C THR A 20 2.09 -19.84 0.13
N ARG A 21 0.83 -20.23 0.34
CA ARG A 21 -0.24 -19.30 0.75
C ARG A 21 0.02 -18.70 2.12
N ASN A 22 0.45 -19.50 3.08
CA ASN A 22 0.72 -19.04 4.44
C ASN A 22 1.90 -18.06 4.49
N GLU A 23 2.93 -18.29 3.70
CA GLU A 23 4.11 -17.42 3.66
C GLU A 23 3.91 -16.15 2.81
N MET A 24 3.20 -16.23 1.69
CA MET A 24 3.19 -15.17 0.67
C MET A 24 1.86 -14.43 0.57
N LEU A 25 0.73 -15.06 0.90
CA LEU A 25 -0.58 -14.45 0.73
C LEU A 25 -1.03 -13.71 2.00
N ILE A 26 -1.39 -12.44 1.85
CA ILE A 26 -2.03 -11.66 2.88
C ILE A 26 -3.53 -11.66 2.62
N THR A 27 -4.32 -12.15 3.57
CA THR A 27 -5.78 -12.16 3.53
C THR A 27 -6.36 -11.37 4.69
N GLY A 28 -7.59 -10.86 4.54
CA GLY A 28 -8.30 -10.23 5.64
C GLY A 28 -7.72 -8.88 6.08
N LEU A 29 -7.19 -8.08 5.14
CA LEU A 29 -6.61 -6.76 5.43
C LEU A 29 -7.61 -5.75 5.99
N TYR A 30 -8.92 -5.93 5.74
CA TYR A 30 -9.93 -4.94 6.13
C TYR A 30 -10.85 -5.51 7.18
N LYS A 31 -10.71 -4.98 8.39
CA LYS A 31 -11.61 -5.20 9.52
C LYS A 31 -12.06 -3.83 10.04
N ALA A 32 -13.32 -3.74 10.46
CA ALA A 32 -13.88 -2.49 10.95
C ALA A 32 -13.05 -1.95 12.12
N ASP A 33 -12.63 -0.69 12.01
CA ASP A 33 -11.91 0.06 13.03
C ASP A 33 -10.58 -0.56 13.50
N GLU A 34 -9.96 -1.41 12.67
CA GLU A 34 -8.66 -2.02 12.95
C GLU A 34 -7.61 -1.62 11.92
N VAL A 35 -6.34 -1.62 12.34
CA VAL A 35 -5.18 -1.67 11.44
C VAL A 35 -4.67 -3.10 11.38
N VAL A 36 -4.85 -3.74 10.23
CA VAL A 36 -4.22 -5.04 9.97
C VAL A 36 -2.88 -4.79 9.30
N ALA A 37 -1.79 -5.25 9.92
CA ALA A 37 -0.44 -5.00 9.43
C ALA A 37 0.37 -6.30 9.33
N VAL A 38 1.07 -6.46 8.21
CA VAL A 38 2.00 -7.56 7.95
C VAL A 38 3.37 -7.00 7.63
N TYR A 39 4.35 -7.30 8.47
CA TYR A 39 5.75 -6.96 8.25
C TYR A 39 6.45 -8.11 7.51
N SER A 40 7.08 -7.79 6.40
CA SER A 40 7.92 -8.73 5.66
C SER A 40 9.40 -8.40 5.83
N HIS A 41 10.20 -9.40 6.22
CA HIS A 41 11.66 -9.29 6.21
C HIS A 41 12.26 -9.21 4.79
N VAL A 42 11.44 -9.44 3.75
CA VAL A 42 11.82 -9.10 2.37
C VAL A 42 11.73 -7.59 2.21
N ASP A 43 12.88 -6.95 2.08
CA ASP A 43 13.04 -5.48 1.99
C ASP A 43 12.46 -4.67 3.17
N ARG A 44 12.12 -5.33 4.28
CA ARG A 44 11.54 -4.69 5.47
C ARG A 44 10.28 -3.87 5.16
N MET A 45 9.48 -4.37 4.22
CA MET A 45 8.21 -3.77 3.84
C MET A 45 7.13 -4.07 4.87
N VAL A 46 6.23 -3.12 5.08
CA VAL A 46 4.99 -3.34 5.84
C VAL A 46 3.82 -3.10 4.92
N THR A 47 2.95 -4.11 4.78
CA THR A 47 1.66 -3.97 4.11
C THR A 47 0.59 -3.80 5.18
N LEU A 48 -0.25 -2.77 5.03
CA LEU A 48 -1.32 -2.49 5.97
C LEU A 48 -2.65 -2.31 5.26
N GLY A 49 -3.72 -2.62 5.99
CA GLY A 49 -5.09 -2.26 5.63
C GLY A 49 -5.79 -1.60 6.81
N CYS A 50 -6.57 -0.57 6.53
CA CYS A 50 -7.42 0.08 7.52
C CYS A 50 -8.78 0.38 6.90
N MET A 51 -9.85 0.05 7.63
CA MET A 51 -11.23 0.34 7.26
C MET A 51 -11.92 1.01 8.47
N PRO A 52 -11.78 2.32 8.63
CA PRO A 52 -12.47 3.05 9.69
C PRO A 52 -13.96 3.10 9.38
N VAL A 53 -14.78 2.66 10.33
CA VAL A 53 -16.26 2.62 10.19
C VAL A 53 -16.93 3.51 11.22
N HIS A 54 -16.60 3.32 12.51
CA HIS A 54 -17.27 3.99 13.61
C HIS A 54 -16.41 5.06 14.27
N GLU A 55 -15.09 4.96 14.15
CA GLU A 55 -14.14 5.87 14.81
C GLU A 55 -12.96 6.25 13.90
N GLU A 56 -12.24 7.27 14.30
CA GLU A 56 -10.94 7.60 13.71
C GLU A 56 -9.88 6.62 14.21
N VAL A 57 -9.12 6.03 13.29
CA VAL A 57 -8.19 4.93 13.58
C VAL A 57 -6.75 5.42 13.39
N PRO A 58 -5.90 5.44 14.45
CA PRO A 58 -4.48 5.77 14.31
C PRO A 58 -3.72 4.64 13.63
N ILE A 59 -2.66 4.99 12.89
CA ILE A 59 -1.87 4.04 12.07
C ILE A 59 -1.21 2.94 12.91
N ASP A 60 -0.86 3.22 14.13
CA ASP A 60 -0.18 2.31 15.05
C ASP A 60 -1.14 1.54 15.97
N LYS A 61 -2.45 1.64 15.74
CA LYS A 61 -3.45 0.88 16.50
C LYS A 61 -3.14 -0.62 16.46
N GLY A 62 -2.84 -1.20 17.63
CA GLY A 62 -2.48 -2.62 17.74
C GLY A 62 -1.07 -2.98 17.26
N ILE A 63 -0.20 -2.00 17.03
CA ILE A 63 1.21 -2.20 16.64
C ILE A 63 2.11 -1.70 17.77
N ASP A 64 2.88 -2.60 18.36
CA ASP A 64 3.98 -2.21 19.25
C ASP A 64 5.16 -1.70 18.40
N VAL A 65 5.19 -0.39 18.20
CA VAL A 65 6.16 0.27 17.31
C VAL A 65 7.60 0.10 17.84
N TRP A 66 7.76 0.14 19.15
CA TRP A 66 9.08 -0.03 19.75
C TRP A 66 9.60 -1.46 19.59
N ALA A 67 8.80 -2.46 19.96
CA ALA A 67 9.21 -3.86 19.85
C ALA A 67 9.44 -4.30 18.40
N ASN A 68 8.65 -3.76 17.46
CA ASN A 68 8.71 -4.19 16.06
C ASN A 68 9.72 -3.43 15.21
N PHE A 69 9.98 -2.14 15.49
CA PHE A 69 10.81 -1.29 14.63
C PHE A 69 11.96 -0.59 15.39
N GLY A 70 11.96 -0.59 16.73
CA GLY A 70 12.91 0.17 17.54
C GLY A 70 12.76 1.68 17.35
N THR A 71 11.51 2.15 17.18
CA THR A 71 11.16 3.56 16.95
C THR A 71 10.05 3.99 17.89
N HIS A 72 9.88 5.31 18.08
CA HIS A 72 8.86 5.85 18.99
C HIS A 72 7.50 6.01 18.31
N TYR A 73 7.46 6.16 16.97
CA TYR A 73 6.26 6.23 16.17
C TYR A 73 6.49 5.59 14.81
N PHE A 74 5.39 5.24 14.11
CA PHE A 74 5.43 4.36 12.94
C PHE A 74 6.29 4.90 11.79
N LEU A 75 6.20 6.20 11.46
CA LEU A 75 6.94 6.82 10.36
C LEU A 75 8.25 7.49 10.78
N GLU A 76 8.80 7.23 11.97
CA GLU A 76 10.08 7.81 12.40
C GLU A 76 11.22 7.53 11.41
N ARG A 77 11.26 6.30 10.87
CA ARG A 77 12.29 5.84 9.90
C ARG A 77 11.68 5.19 8.66
N ARG A 78 10.42 5.47 8.35
CA ARG A 78 9.68 4.86 7.25
C ARG A 78 8.91 5.91 6.46
N GLU A 79 8.74 5.68 5.16
CA GLU A 79 7.79 6.38 4.30
C GLU A 79 6.61 5.45 3.99
N ILE A 80 5.48 6.00 3.56
CA ILE A 80 4.27 5.23 3.27
C ILE A 80 3.51 5.81 2.07
N GLY A 81 2.97 4.90 1.26
CA GLY A 81 1.96 5.19 0.25
C GLY A 81 0.62 4.60 0.66
N ILE A 82 -0.44 5.36 0.50
CA ILE A 82 -1.80 5.07 0.96
C ILE A 82 -2.76 5.24 -0.20
N PHE A 83 -3.41 4.15 -0.63
CA PHE A 83 -4.51 4.20 -1.59
C PHE A 83 -5.85 4.07 -0.88
N ASN A 84 -6.85 4.86 -1.27
CA ASN A 84 -8.23 4.52 -0.97
C ASN A 84 -8.78 3.63 -2.08
N ILE A 85 -9.08 2.37 -1.73
CA ILE A 85 -9.68 1.38 -2.64
C ILE A 85 -11.11 0.98 -2.22
N GLY A 86 -11.67 1.68 -1.22
CA GLY A 86 -13.07 1.57 -0.81
C GLY A 86 -14.00 2.30 -1.76
N ASP A 87 -15.27 1.98 -1.69
CA ASP A 87 -16.34 2.65 -2.45
C ASP A 87 -16.73 4.01 -1.88
N GLY A 88 -16.41 4.29 -0.62
CA GLY A 88 -16.57 5.59 0.04
C GLY A 88 -15.27 6.39 0.09
N ALA A 89 -15.40 7.69 0.25
CA ALA A 89 -14.28 8.59 0.50
C ALA A 89 -13.89 8.60 1.98
N GLY A 90 -12.68 9.11 2.26
CA GLY A 90 -12.23 9.27 3.62
C GLY A 90 -11.04 10.21 3.73
N THR A 91 -10.72 10.55 4.96
CA THR A 91 -9.67 11.50 5.31
C THR A 91 -8.51 10.80 6.00
N VAL A 92 -7.31 11.10 5.55
CA VAL A 92 -6.06 10.79 6.25
C VAL A 92 -5.52 12.07 6.86
N THR A 93 -5.35 12.08 8.17
CA THR A 93 -4.74 13.21 8.89
C THR A 93 -3.30 12.86 9.23
N SER A 94 -2.36 13.75 8.88
CA SER A 94 -0.94 13.60 9.21
C SER A 94 -0.44 14.87 9.89
N ASP A 95 -0.03 14.76 11.15
CA ASP A 95 0.43 15.88 12.00
C ASP A 95 -0.49 17.10 11.94
N GLY A 96 -1.82 16.87 12.01
CA GLY A 96 -2.85 17.88 11.98
C GLY A 96 -3.24 18.38 10.59
N LYS A 97 -2.56 17.96 9.52
CA LYS A 97 -2.95 18.26 8.14
C LYS A 97 -3.86 17.16 7.59
N ALA A 98 -5.06 17.51 7.19
CA ALA A 98 -6.04 16.60 6.59
C ALA A 98 -5.84 16.48 5.07
N TYR A 99 -5.93 15.25 4.57
CA TYR A 99 -5.93 14.90 3.15
C TYR A 99 -7.18 14.07 2.87
N HIS A 100 -8.06 14.58 2.01
CA HIS A 100 -9.27 13.88 1.62
C HIS A 100 -9.00 13.02 0.38
N LEU A 101 -9.27 11.71 0.47
CA LEU A 101 -9.02 10.72 -0.57
C LEU A 101 -10.34 10.16 -1.09
N ASN A 102 -10.63 10.40 -2.36
CA ASN A 102 -11.68 9.69 -3.08
C ASN A 102 -11.21 8.29 -3.49
N TYR A 103 -12.11 7.49 -4.05
CA TYR A 103 -11.76 6.19 -4.61
C TYR A 103 -10.64 6.30 -5.65
N LYS A 104 -9.60 5.49 -5.49
CA LYS A 104 -8.38 5.44 -6.31
C LYS A 104 -7.41 6.61 -6.13
N ASP A 105 -7.62 7.51 -5.20
CA ASP A 105 -6.61 8.50 -4.85
C ASP A 105 -5.49 7.88 -4.02
N CYS A 106 -4.30 8.45 -4.13
CA CYS A 106 -3.10 8.01 -3.43
C CYS A 106 -2.47 9.16 -2.64
N LEU A 107 -2.14 8.92 -1.38
CA LEU A 107 -1.37 9.84 -0.56
C LEU A 107 0.01 9.26 -0.27
N TYR A 108 1.05 10.04 -0.54
CA TYR A 108 2.39 9.77 -0.06
C TYR A 108 2.66 10.57 1.22
N ILE A 109 3.13 9.90 2.27
CA ILE A 109 3.61 10.53 3.50
C ILE A 109 5.07 10.13 3.71
N THR A 110 5.92 11.13 3.88
CA THR A 110 7.35 10.95 4.12
C THR A 110 7.62 10.53 5.56
N LYS A 111 8.86 10.07 5.83
CA LYS A 111 9.32 9.82 7.20
C LYS A 111 9.28 11.10 8.05
N GLY A 112 9.14 10.91 9.36
CA GLY A 112 9.18 12.00 10.35
C GLY A 112 7.80 12.52 10.74
N ASN A 113 6.71 12.11 10.06
CA ASN A 113 5.35 12.42 10.49
C ASN A 113 4.98 11.54 11.69
N GLU A 114 4.66 12.16 12.83
CA GLU A 114 4.47 11.45 14.09
C GLU A 114 3.07 10.84 14.21
N LYS A 115 2.05 11.63 13.89
CA LYS A 115 0.65 11.24 14.06
C LYS A 115 -0.03 11.08 12.72
N VAL A 116 -0.45 9.86 12.41
CA VAL A 116 -1.25 9.56 11.21
C VAL A 116 -2.51 8.82 11.63
N SER A 117 -3.67 9.26 11.12
CA SER A 117 -4.97 8.65 11.43
C SER A 117 -5.86 8.63 10.20
N PHE A 118 -6.88 7.76 10.24
CA PHE A 118 -7.79 7.44 9.15
C PHE A 118 -9.23 7.58 9.61
N LYS A 119 -10.07 8.18 8.77
CA LYS A 119 -11.50 8.33 9.01
C LYS A 119 -12.27 8.17 7.71
N SER A 120 -13.37 7.41 7.72
CA SER A 120 -14.32 7.41 6.60
C SER A 120 -15.31 8.58 6.72
N ASP A 121 -15.78 9.06 5.59
CA ASP A 121 -16.82 10.11 5.55
C ASP A 121 -18.19 9.53 5.87
N ASP A 122 -18.46 8.31 5.41
CA ASP A 122 -19.73 7.61 5.60
C ASP A 122 -19.49 6.18 6.13
N PRO A 123 -19.99 5.84 7.32
CA PRO A 123 -19.90 4.48 7.87
C PRO A 123 -20.61 3.41 7.03
N ALA A 124 -21.63 3.77 6.25
CA ALA A 124 -22.34 2.83 5.37
C ALA A 124 -21.52 2.49 4.12
N HIS A 125 -20.65 3.39 3.70
CA HIS A 125 -19.72 3.25 2.59
C HIS A 125 -18.28 3.58 3.06
N PRO A 126 -17.66 2.72 3.86
CA PRO A 126 -16.38 3.04 4.46
C PRO A 126 -15.24 3.07 3.43
N ALA A 127 -14.33 4.01 3.61
CA ALA A 127 -13.07 4.01 2.91
C ALA A 127 -12.26 2.75 3.28
N LYS A 128 -11.49 2.22 2.33
CA LYS A 128 -10.55 1.12 2.56
C LYS A 128 -9.15 1.58 2.16
N PHE A 129 -8.35 1.87 3.16
CA PHE A 129 -6.99 2.33 2.94
C PHE A 129 -6.04 1.14 2.80
N TYR A 130 -5.56 0.91 1.57
CA TYR A 130 -4.46 -0.01 1.29
C TYR A 130 -3.15 0.74 1.39
N MET A 131 -2.22 0.22 2.17
CA MET A 131 -0.99 0.93 2.48
C MET A 131 0.22 0.04 2.33
N VAL A 132 1.31 0.63 1.82
CA VAL A 132 2.63 0.00 1.79
C VAL A 132 3.65 0.97 2.33
N SER A 133 4.46 0.52 3.28
CA SER A 133 5.51 1.31 3.91
C SER A 133 6.87 0.66 3.73
N ALA A 134 7.88 1.48 3.46
CA ALA A 134 9.28 1.09 3.33
C ALA A 134 10.18 1.92 4.26
N PRO A 135 11.35 1.40 4.69
CA PRO A 135 12.34 2.21 5.40
C PRO A 135 12.79 3.42 4.57
N ALA A 136 13.00 4.55 5.23
CA ALA A 136 13.42 5.78 4.57
C ALA A 136 14.53 6.49 5.35
N HIS A 137 15.58 6.95 4.64
CA HIS A 137 16.74 7.64 5.21
C HIS A 137 16.70 9.16 4.98
N CYS A 138 15.82 9.65 4.11
CA CYS A 138 15.59 11.09 3.89
C CYS A 138 14.09 11.40 3.82
N SER A 139 13.74 12.67 3.95
CA SER A 139 12.36 13.16 3.92
C SER A 139 12.10 13.98 2.67
N TYR A 140 10.87 13.95 2.19
CA TYR A 140 10.35 14.74 1.09
C TYR A 140 9.02 15.38 1.49
N GLU A 141 8.33 16.00 0.57
CA GLU A 141 7.02 16.60 0.82
C GLU A 141 5.91 15.54 0.78
N ASN A 142 4.97 15.61 1.74
CA ASN A 142 3.74 14.81 1.68
C ASN A 142 2.89 15.27 0.49
N LYS A 143 2.38 14.34 -0.31
CA LYS A 143 1.64 14.68 -1.53
C LYS A 143 0.45 13.77 -1.76
N LEU A 144 -0.72 14.39 -1.90
CA LEU A 144 -1.91 13.74 -2.44
C LEU A 144 -1.84 13.75 -3.97
N ILE A 145 -2.08 12.62 -4.58
CA ILE A 145 -2.10 12.41 -6.03
C ILE A 145 -3.46 11.80 -6.36
N THR A 146 -4.29 12.54 -7.09
CA THR A 146 -5.57 12.00 -7.56
C THR A 146 -5.34 11.05 -8.75
N ILE A 147 -6.35 10.23 -9.05
CA ILE A 147 -6.28 9.31 -10.21
C ILE A 147 -6.06 10.07 -11.52
N GLU A 148 -6.54 11.32 -11.62
CA GLU A 148 -6.33 12.18 -12.80
C GLU A 148 -4.89 12.67 -12.92
N GLN A 149 -4.22 12.90 -11.78
CA GLN A 149 -2.83 13.39 -11.71
C GLN A 149 -1.81 12.27 -11.87
N ALA A 150 -2.21 11.00 -11.76
CA ALA A 150 -1.33 9.88 -11.99
C ALA A 150 -0.79 9.87 -13.43
N ALA A 151 0.48 9.53 -13.61
CA ALA A 151 1.05 9.35 -14.94
C ALA A 151 0.50 8.07 -15.57
N LYS A 152 -0.28 8.22 -16.66
CA LYS A 152 -1.00 7.12 -17.31
C LYS A 152 -0.16 6.49 -18.41
N ARG A 153 -0.06 5.15 -18.41
CA ARG A 153 0.59 4.35 -19.45
C ARG A 153 -0.39 3.30 -19.99
N PRO A 154 -1.06 3.55 -21.11
CA PRO A 154 -1.89 2.55 -21.77
C PRO A 154 -1.01 1.46 -22.40
N LEU A 155 -1.40 0.18 -22.24
CA LEU A 155 -0.68 -0.98 -22.71
C LEU A 155 -1.64 -2.08 -23.19
N GLY A 156 -1.14 -2.95 -24.06
CA GLY A 156 -1.85 -4.13 -24.54
C GLY A 156 -2.99 -3.81 -25.51
N SER A 157 -3.75 -4.84 -25.86
CA SER A 157 -4.88 -4.74 -26.76
C SER A 157 -6.04 -5.67 -26.36
N VAL A 158 -7.20 -5.47 -26.94
CA VAL A 158 -8.37 -6.34 -26.70
C VAL A 158 -8.12 -7.74 -27.28
N GLU A 159 -7.45 -7.83 -28.44
CA GLU A 159 -7.15 -9.09 -29.11
C GLU A 159 -6.26 -10.02 -28.29
N THR A 160 -5.39 -9.43 -27.47
CA THR A 160 -4.52 -10.17 -26.55
C THR A 160 -5.08 -10.28 -25.13
N CYS A 161 -6.32 -9.83 -24.89
CA CYS A 161 -7.01 -9.85 -23.59
C CYS A 161 -6.22 -9.18 -22.46
N ASN A 162 -5.43 -8.16 -22.78
CA ASN A 162 -4.56 -7.49 -21.80
C ASN A 162 -4.54 -5.95 -21.94
N LYS A 163 -5.56 -5.38 -22.55
CA LYS A 163 -5.71 -3.93 -22.64
C LYS A 163 -5.86 -3.34 -21.24
N ARG A 164 -4.96 -2.47 -20.85
CA ARG A 164 -4.89 -1.92 -19.50
C ARG A 164 -4.22 -0.57 -19.46
N THR A 165 -4.41 0.15 -18.35
CA THR A 165 -3.68 1.37 -18.05
C THR A 165 -2.91 1.20 -16.74
N ILE A 166 -1.60 1.41 -16.76
CA ILE A 166 -0.80 1.55 -15.55
C ILE A 166 -0.88 3.02 -15.12
N ASN A 167 -1.47 3.26 -13.97
CA ASN A 167 -1.52 4.56 -13.33
C ASN A 167 -0.36 4.64 -12.33
N GLN A 168 0.67 5.42 -12.64
CA GLN A 168 1.85 5.59 -11.81
C GLN A 168 1.59 6.77 -10.86
N PHE A 169 1.48 6.52 -9.58
CA PHE A 169 1.23 7.51 -8.54
C PHE A 169 2.52 7.92 -7.83
N ILE A 170 3.09 7.00 -7.06
CA ILE A 170 4.38 7.18 -6.41
C ILE A 170 5.45 6.68 -7.38
N HIS A 171 5.93 7.60 -8.21
CA HIS A 171 6.87 7.33 -9.30
C HIS A 171 7.73 8.56 -9.56
N PRO A 172 9.00 8.42 -9.96
CA PRO A 172 9.91 9.55 -10.19
C PRO A 172 9.40 10.63 -11.14
N SER A 173 8.49 10.30 -12.08
CA SER A 173 7.85 11.27 -12.95
C SER A 173 6.75 12.12 -12.28
N VAL A 174 6.31 11.75 -11.07
CA VAL A 174 5.20 12.40 -10.35
C VAL A 174 5.68 13.10 -9.08
N LEU A 175 6.51 12.41 -8.29
CA LEU A 175 7.08 12.93 -7.05
C LEU A 175 8.40 12.25 -6.71
N LYS A 176 9.19 12.89 -5.85
CA LYS A 176 10.39 12.29 -5.25
C LYS A 176 10.03 11.54 -3.98
N THR A 177 10.59 10.36 -3.82
CA THR A 177 10.49 9.52 -2.62
C THR A 177 11.88 9.02 -2.22
N CYS A 178 12.02 8.42 -1.04
CA CYS A 178 13.27 7.81 -0.65
C CYS A 178 13.53 6.52 -1.46
N GLN A 179 12.58 5.61 -1.48
CA GLN A 179 12.69 4.36 -2.25
C GLN A 179 11.33 3.75 -2.66
N LEU A 180 10.22 4.24 -2.11
CA LEU A 180 8.90 3.69 -2.37
C LEU A 180 8.44 4.04 -3.79
N SER A 181 7.92 3.04 -4.51
CA SER A 181 7.23 3.21 -5.78
C SER A 181 5.93 2.44 -5.75
N MET A 182 4.83 3.08 -6.12
CA MET A 182 3.50 2.46 -6.14
C MET A 182 2.69 2.95 -7.35
N GLY A 183 1.93 2.03 -7.89
CA GLY A 183 1.01 2.30 -8.99
C GLY A 183 -0.20 1.38 -8.94
N MET A 184 -1.17 1.68 -9.79
CA MET A 184 -2.39 0.89 -9.94
C MET A 184 -2.58 0.53 -11.40
N THR A 185 -2.66 -0.75 -11.70
CA THR A 185 -3.03 -1.23 -13.04
C THR A 185 -4.54 -1.44 -13.11
N ALA A 186 -5.18 -0.71 -14.01
CA ALA A 186 -6.61 -0.87 -14.33
C ALA A 186 -6.74 -1.66 -15.63
N LEU A 187 -7.37 -2.84 -15.56
CA LEU A 187 -7.70 -3.65 -16.72
C LEU A 187 -9.00 -3.15 -17.36
N GLU A 188 -9.01 -3.06 -18.69
CA GLU A 188 -10.23 -2.75 -19.42
C GLU A 188 -11.19 -3.97 -19.46
N PRO A 189 -12.50 -3.75 -19.60
CA PRO A 189 -13.47 -4.84 -19.77
C PRO A 189 -13.03 -5.84 -20.84
N GLY A 190 -13.14 -7.14 -20.54
CA GLY A 190 -12.68 -8.23 -21.41
C GLY A 190 -11.18 -8.55 -21.34
N SER A 191 -10.42 -7.84 -20.50
CA SER A 191 -8.99 -8.10 -20.29
C SER A 191 -8.77 -8.86 -18.97
N ASN A 192 -7.95 -9.92 -19.04
CA ASN A 192 -7.69 -10.85 -17.95
C ASN A 192 -6.22 -10.85 -17.49
N TRP A 193 -5.30 -10.30 -18.29
CA TRP A 193 -3.88 -10.40 -18.07
C TRP A 193 -3.24 -9.06 -17.72
N ASN A 194 -2.57 -8.99 -16.59
CA ASN A 194 -1.72 -7.85 -16.28
C ASN A 194 -0.29 -8.04 -16.83
N THR A 195 0.31 -9.22 -16.62
CA THR A 195 1.68 -9.53 -17.04
C THR A 195 1.68 -10.53 -18.20
N MET A 196 2.07 -10.04 -19.39
CA MET A 196 2.21 -10.87 -20.58
C MET A 196 3.40 -10.37 -21.43
N PRO A 197 4.37 -11.23 -21.78
CA PRO A 197 4.56 -12.59 -21.26
C PRO A 197 5.00 -12.59 -19.79
N SER A 198 4.78 -13.71 -19.10
CA SER A 198 5.27 -13.90 -17.73
C SER A 198 6.79 -13.82 -17.70
N HIS A 199 7.35 -13.08 -16.76
CA HIS A 199 8.79 -12.84 -16.63
C HIS A 199 9.19 -12.63 -15.18
N THR A 200 10.49 -12.66 -14.92
CA THR A 200 11.09 -12.36 -13.62
C THR A 200 11.91 -11.08 -13.68
N HIS A 201 12.19 -10.50 -12.52
CA HIS A 201 13.07 -9.36 -12.38
C HIS A 201 14.27 -9.72 -11.51
N GLU A 202 15.47 -9.25 -11.87
CA GLU A 202 16.68 -9.42 -11.05
C GLU A 202 16.62 -8.57 -9.77
N ARG A 203 15.91 -7.45 -9.81
CA ARG A 203 15.65 -6.60 -8.65
C ARG A 203 14.29 -6.90 -8.04
N ARG A 204 14.15 -6.62 -6.76
CA ARG A 204 12.85 -6.66 -6.09
C ARG A 204 11.94 -5.53 -6.56
N MET A 205 10.66 -5.85 -6.64
CA MET A 205 9.62 -4.95 -7.13
C MET A 205 8.58 -4.74 -6.03
#